data_65de906cc0ae1dad35dd80433e769c8f
#
_entry.id   65de906cc0ae1dad35dd80433e769c8f
#
_cell.length_a   1.000
_cell.length_b   1.000
_cell.length_c   1.000
_cell.angle_alpha   90.00
_cell.angle_beta   90.00
_cell.angle_gamma   90.00
#
_symmetry.space_group_name_H-M   'P 1'
#
loop_
_entity.id
_entity.type
_entity.pdbx_description
1 polymer ?
#
loop_
_entity_poly.entity_id
_entity_poly.type
_entity_poly.pdbx_seq_one_letter_code
_entity_poly.pdbx_strand_id
1 'polypeptide(L)'
;MTFAGKLTKAAAFVAPLLGGASHAAPPEAIPAVVEIETPIAATAPLQGYMRAPDGAGRWPAVVLLHACNGNWRQLDQRWAKRIASWGYVTLTVDSFGPRGLKNTCTSGAPVDLAFDAYRALNFLVQQPSVDPARIAALGFSQGGWLTLTSVERGVVEQSAAHKFRAAVAFYPPCLDFKDDMTVPTLILTGELDDWTPAVECRSMVEGRDDYGISRRSGDGVPIRLIVYSGAYHAFDIPTPGALDYFGHHLEFNRQAADQSIDDVRNFLYATIGAKEPVKEQIK
;
A
#
# COMPACT_ATOMS: atom_id res chain seq x y z
N MET A 1 57.30 68.77 -22.44
CA MET A 1 57.09 67.42 -21.90
C MET A 1 55.59 67.18 -21.73
N THR A 2 54.97 66.49 -22.67
CA THR A 2 53.54 66.35 -22.78
C THR A 2 53.20 64.88 -22.37
N PHE A 3 52.43 64.71 -21.26
CA PHE A 3 51.91 63.43 -20.83
C PHE A 3 50.52 63.19 -21.45
N ALA A 4 50.44 62.22 -22.28
CA ALA A 4 49.17 61.74 -22.86
C ALA A 4 48.54 60.67 -21.93
N GLY A 5 47.38 60.97 -21.35
CA GLY A 5 46.59 60.05 -20.58
C GLY A 5 45.74 59.14 -21.47
N LYS A 6 45.88 57.84 -21.32
CA LYS A 6 45.00 56.84 -21.97
C LYS A 6 43.73 56.65 -21.16
N LEU A 7 42.57 56.99 -21.75
CA LEU A 7 41.26 56.58 -21.22
C LEU A 7 40.97 55.09 -21.55
N THR A 8 40.87 54.29 -20.56
CA THR A 8 40.35 52.89 -20.67
C THR A 8 38.80 52.93 -20.53
N LYS A 9 38.11 52.51 -21.57
CA LYS A 9 36.67 52.29 -21.55
C LYS A 9 36.38 50.96 -20.84
N ALA A 10 35.69 51.02 -19.71
CA ALA A 10 35.12 49.84 -19.06
C ALA A 10 33.81 49.41 -19.78
N ALA A 11 33.77 48.21 -20.33
CA ALA A 11 32.59 47.63 -20.89
C ALA A 11 31.78 46.97 -19.74
N ALA A 12 30.57 47.43 -19.48
CA ALA A 12 29.65 46.83 -18.54
C ALA A 12 29.00 45.59 -19.21
N PHE A 13 29.29 44.42 -18.68
CA PHE A 13 28.59 43.16 -19.04
C PHE A 13 27.26 43.12 -18.28
N VAL A 14 26.16 43.25 -19.01
CA VAL A 14 24.82 42.98 -18.49
C VAL A 14 24.54 41.49 -18.68
N ALA A 15 24.57 40.73 -17.59
CA ALA A 15 24.15 39.32 -17.61
C ALA A 15 22.61 39.25 -17.67
N PRO A 16 22.02 38.43 -18.56
CA PRO A 16 20.57 38.21 -18.55
C PRO A 16 20.18 37.39 -17.32
N LEU A 17 19.29 37.95 -16.51
CA LEU A 17 18.58 37.21 -15.47
C LEU A 17 17.66 36.19 -16.13
N LEU A 18 18.10 34.93 -16.18
CA LEU A 18 17.26 33.81 -16.50
C LEU A 18 16.23 33.65 -15.37
N GLY A 19 15.04 34.19 -15.59
CA GLY A 19 13.87 33.94 -14.74
C GLY A 19 13.52 32.47 -14.75
N GLY A 20 13.92 31.76 -13.70
CA GLY A 20 13.47 30.39 -13.46
C GLY A 20 11.97 30.38 -13.27
N ALA A 21 11.22 29.84 -14.23
CA ALA A 21 9.81 29.54 -14.05
C ALA A 21 9.70 28.54 -12.90
N SER A 22 9.24 29.02 -11.75
CA SER A 22 8.84 28.16 -10.63
C SER A 22 7.65 27.31 -11.10
N HIS A 23 7.91 26.06 -11.46
CA HIS A 23 6.84 25.09 -11.67
C HIS A 23 6.23 24.82 -10.30
N ALA A 24 5.12 25.48 -9.99
CA ALA A 24 4.28 25.10 -8.86
C ALA A 24 3.92 23.62 -9.03
N ALA A 25 4.16 22.82 -8.00
CA ALA A 25 3.71 21.44 -8.00
C ALA A 25 2.20 21.41 -8.28
N PRO A 26 1.70 20.46 -9.09
CA PRO A 26 0.27 20.37 -9.35
C PRO A 26 -0.48 20.25 -8.02
N PRO A 27 -1.70 20.82 -7.90
CA PRO A 27 -2.47 20.77 -6.68
C PRO A 27 -2.66 19.31 -6.25
N GLU A 28 -2.47 19.06 -4.96
CA GLU A 28 -2.59 17.74 -4.37
C GLU A 28 -4.03 17.23 -4.56
N ALA A 29 -4.19 16.12 -5.28
CA ALA A 29 -5.50 15.51 -5.47
C ALA A 29 -6.06 15.04 -4.12
N ILE A 30 -7.11 15.72 -3.64
CA ILE A 30 -7.84 15.33 -2.44
C ILE A 30 -8.59 14.03 -2.76
N PRO A 31 -8.52 12.99 -1.91
CA PRO A 31 -9.25 11.77 -2.15
C PRO A 31 -10.76 12.02 -2.12
N ALA A 32 -11.49 11.39 -3.02
CA ALA A 32 -12.95 11.36 -2.94
C ALA A 32 -13.37 10.44 -1.79
N VAL A 33 -14.24 10.94 -0.91
CA VAL A 33 -14.89 10.11 0.11
C VAL A 33 -16.01 9.34 -0.56
N VAL A 34 -16.03 8.02 -0.38
CA VAL A 34 -17.04 7.13 -0.94
C VAL A 34 -17.66 6.27 0.17
N GLU A 35 -18.93 5.96 0.02
CA GLU A 35 -19.61 4.98 0.86
C GLU A 35 -19.57 3.61 0.18
N ILE A 36 -19.22 2.59 0.95
CA ILE A 36 -19.15 1.20 0.52
C ILE A 36 -20.32 0.48 1.18
N GLU A 37 -21.29 0.08 0.40
CA GLU A 37 -22.46 -0.64 0.89
C GLU A 37 -22.08 -1.94 1.59
N THR A 38 -22.81 -2.26 2.65
CA THR A 38 -22.70 -3.52 3.36
C THR A 38 -23.95 -4.36 3.09
N PRO A 39 -23.83 -5.65 2.79
CA PRO A 39 -24.98 -6.50 2.46
C PRO A 39 -25.92 -6.74 3.65
N ILE A 40 -25.53 -6.38 4.85
CA ILE A 40 -26.33 -6.53 6.07
C ILE A 40 -26.93 -5.17 6.40
N ALA A 41 -28.21 -5.03 6.22
CA ALA A 41 -28.97 -3.77 6.42
C ALA A 41 -28.86 -3.14 7.83
N ALA A 42 -28.37 -3.89 8.81
CA ALA A 42 -28.19 -3.42 10.19
C ALA A 42 -26.80 -2.80 10.47
N THR A 43 -25.85 -2.84 9.52
CA THR A 43 -24.52 -2.27 9.69
C THR A 43 -24.38 -1.00 8.87
N ALA A 44 -23.80 0.05 9.48
CA ALA A 44 -23.47 1.27 8.74
C ALA A 44 -22.57 0.96 7.52
N PRO A 45 -22.78 1.64 6.40
CA PRO A 45 -21.87 1.51 5.26
C PRO A 45 -20.46 1.87 5.67
N LEU A 46 -19.45 1.18 5.08
CA LEU A 46 -18.06 1.53 5.28
C LEU A 46 -17.74 2.83 4.55
N GLN A 47 -16.76 3.55 5.05
CA GLN A 47 -16.18 4.67 4.32
C GLN A 47 -14.90 4.25 3.62
N GLY A 48 -14.71 4.78 2.42
CA GLY A 48 -13.50 4.63 1.64
C GLY A 48 -12.99 5.97 1.11
N TYR A 49 -11.70 6.04 0.88
CA TYR A 49 -11.02 7.23 0.35
C TYR A 49 -10.38 6.83 -0.97
N MET A 50 -11.03 7.22 -2.07
CA MET A 50 -10.63 6.83 -3.41
C MET A 50 -9.76 7.91 -4.06
N ARG A 51 -8.65 7.50 -4.65
CA ARG A 51 -7.82 8.31 -5.54
C ARG A 51 -7.80 7.67 -6.91
N ALA A 52 -7.89 8.45 -7.95
CA ALA A 52 -7.77 7.98 -9.31
C ALA A 52 -6.68 8.77 -10.04
N PRO A 53 -5.93 8.14 -10.93
CA PRO A 53 -5.03 8.83 -11.85
C PRO A 53 -5.82 9.74 -12.80
N ASP A 54 -5.17 10.79 -13.28
CA ASP A 54 -5.74 11.67 -14.29
C ASP A 54 -5.91 10.95 -15.63
N GLY A 55 -6.95 11.36 -16.37
CA GLY A 55 -7.23 10.88 -17.73
C GLY A 55 -8.28 9.78 -17.83
N ALA A 56 -8.69 9.50 -19.08
CA ALA A 56 -9.74 8.54 -19.39
C ALA A 56 -9.21 7.09 -19.47
N GLY A 57 -10.09 6.13 -19.20
CA GLY A 57 -9.85 4.69 -19.35
C GLY A 57 -10.01 3.90 -18.08
N ARG A 58 -9.73 2.59 -18.15
CA ARG A 58 -9.79 1.68 -17.01
C ARG A 58 -8.39 1.45 -16.46
N TRP A 59 -8.25 1.65 -15.16
CA TRP A 59 -6.99 1.55 -14.44
C TRP A 59 -6.98 0.30 -13.56
N PRO A 60 -5.83 -0.34 -13.35
CA PRO A 60 -5.70 -1.30 -12.26
C PRO A 60 -5.94 -0.59 -10.92
N ALA A 61 -6.34 -1.35 -9.91
CA ALA A 61 -6.68 -0.76 -8.62
C ALA A 61 -6.04 -1.50 -7.44
N VAL A 62 -5.92 -0.79 -6.31
CA VAL A 62 -5.40 -1.33 -5.06
C VAL A 62 -6.33 -0.94 -3.92
N VAL A 63 -6.83 -1.94 -3.18
CA VAL A 63 -7.51 -1.76 -1.89
C VAL A 63 -6.45 -1.68 -0.80
N LEU A 64 -6.51 -0.65 0.06
CA LEU A 64 -5.58 -0.47 1.17
C LEU A 64 -6.29 -0.66 2.52
N LEU A 65 -5.69 -1.50 3.38
CA LEU A 65 -6.21 -1.87 4.70
C LEU A 65 -5.26 -1.37 5.79
N HIS A 66 -5.80 -0.58 6.73
CA HIS A 66 -5.04 0.05 7.80
C HIS A 66 -4.68 -0.93 8.94
N ALA A 67 -3.69 -0.55 9.75
CA ALA A 67 -3.27 -1.27 10.94
C ALA A 67 -4.29 -1.18 12.09
N CYS A 68 -4.03 -1.89 13.17
CA CYS A 68 -4.89 -1.99 14.37
C CYS A 68 -5.19 -0.64 15.06
N ASN A 69 -4.42 0.40 14.79
CA ASN A 69 -4.63 1.76 15.32
C ASN A 69 -5.65 2.60 14.52
N GLY A 70 -6.23 2.06 13.44
CA GLY A 70 -7.25 2.76 12.65
C GLY A 70 -6.75 3.98 11.87
N ASN A 71 -5.45 4.17 11.70
CA ASN A 71 -4.89 5.39 11.11
C ASN A 71 -4.91 5.36 9.57
N TRP A 72 -6.10 5.20 8.99
CA TRP A 72 -6.29 5.16 7.54
C TRP A 72 -5.84 6.45 6.84
N ARG A 73 -5.95 7.64 7.50
CA ARG A 73 -5.52 8.91 6.90
C ARG A 73 -4.02 8.94 6.62
N GLN A 74 -3.22 8.44 7.56
CA GLN A 74 -1.78 8.34 7.38
C GLN A 74 -1.44 7.33 6.28
N LEU A 75 -2.15 6.21 6.23
CA LEU A 75 -2.02 5.21 5.18
C LEU A 75 -2.34 5.81 3.80
N ASP A 76 -3.45 6.53 3.67
CA ASP A 76 -3.86 7.21 2.44
C ASP A 76 -2.79 8.20 1.97
N GLN A 77 -2.30 9.07 2.86
CA GLN A 77 -1.30 10.08 2.52
C GLN A 77 0.05 9.48 2.10
N ARG A 78 0.46 8.37 2.72
CA ARG A 78 1.77 7.78 2.49
C ARG A 78 1.77 6.80 1.32
N TRP A 79 0.85 5.84 1.34
CA TRP A 79 0.83 4.75 0.37
C TRP A 79 -0.18 4.93 -0.75
N ALA A 80 -1.44 5.30 -0.45
CA ALA A 80 -2.44 5.43 -1.50
C ALA A 80 -2.08 6.54 -2.49
N LYS A 81 -1.64 7.71 -2.00
CA LYS A 81 -1.15 8.80 -2.85
C LYS A 81 0.01 8.36 -3.74
N ARG A 82 0.97 7.62 -3.19
CA ARG A 82 2.13 7.10 -3.94
C ARG A 82 1.71 6.09 -5.00
N ILE A 83 0.86 5.12 -4.65
CA ILE A 83 0.38 4.11 -5.58
C ILE A 83 -0.45 4.76 -6.70
N ALA A 84 -1.27 5.75 -6.37
CA ALA A 84 -2.02 6.52 -7.38
C ALA A 84 -1.08 7.23 -8.37
N SER A 85 0.05 7.76 -7.90
CA SER A 85 1.06 8.38 -8.79
C SER A 85 1.75 7.39 -9.73
N TRP A 86 1.67 6.09 -9.47
CA TRP A 86 2.15 5.02 -10.35
C TRP A 86 1.11 4.58 -11.40
N GLY A 87 -0.07 5.19 -11.40
CA GLY A 87 -1.11 4.89 -12.38
C GLY A 87 -2.12 3.84 -11.92
N TYR A 88 -2.39 3.74 -10.63
CA TYR A 88 -3.42 2.87 -10.05
C TYR A 88 -4.55 3.70 -9.45
N VAL A 89 -5.78 3.21 -9.53
CA VAL A 89 -6.84 3.65 -8.63
C VAL A 89 -6.55 3.07 -7.25
N THR A 90 -6.69 3.87 -6.20
CA THR A 90 -6.53 3.41 -4.82
C THR A 90 -7.82 3.61 -4.04
N LEU A 91 -8.15 2.68 -3.16
CA LEU A 91 -9.26 2.76 -2.23
C LEU A 91 -8.77 2.40 -0.83
N THR A 92 -8.56 3.41 0.02
CA THR A 92 -8.21 3.21 1.43
C THR A 92 -9.49 3.06 2.23
N VAL A 93 -9.66 1.93 2.89
CA VAL A 93 -10.87 1.59 3.66
C VAL A 93 -10.75 2.11 5.09
N ASP A 94 -11.77 2.79 5.59
CA ASP A 94 -11.96 3.05 7.02
C ASP A 94 -12.88 1.97 7.61
N SER A 95 -12.27 0.91 8.13
CA SER A 95 -12.98 -0.19 8.77
C SER A 95 -13.45 0.16 10.19
N PHE A 96 -12.96 1.23 10.79
CA PHE A 96 -13.19 1.55 12.20
C PHE A 96 -14.20 2.67 12.43
N GLY A 97 -14.08 3.78 11.71
CA GLY A 97 -14.91 4.96 11.93
C GLY A 97 -16.41 4.65 11.92
N PRO A 98 -16.96 4.01 10.88
CA PRO A 98 -18.38 3.67 10.81
C PRO A 98 -18.85 2.70 11.90
N ARG A 99 -17.95 1.93 12.50
CA ARG A 99 -18.23 1.01 13.60
C ARG A 99 -18.02 1.61 15.00
N GLY A 100 -17.58 2.86 15.07
CA GLY A 100 -17.21 3.51 16.34
C GLY A 100 -15.95 2.93 17.00
N LEU A 101 -15.17 2.13 16.25
CA LEU A 101 -13.89 1.59 16.71
C LEU A 101 -12.79 2.64 16.60
N LYS A 102 -11.82 2.60 17.50
CA LYS A 102 -10.65 3.48 17.45
C LYS A 102 -9.34 2.72 17.38
N ASN A 103 -9.29 1.59 18.05
CA ASN A 103 -8.08 0.80 18.20
C ASN A 103 -8.44 -0.66 18.53
N THR A 104 -7.76 -1.61 17.94
CA THR A 104 -7.90 -3.05 18.20
C THR A 104 -6.56 -3.73 18.48
N CYS A 105 -5.49 -2.95 18.74
CA CYS A 105 -4.13 -3.49 18.92
C CYS A 105 -3.99 -4.45 20.10
N THR A 106 -4.86 -4.33 21.11
CA THR A 106 -4.84 -5.20 22.29
C THR A 106 -6.01 -6.19 22.34
N SER A 107 -7.05 -6.00 21.53
CA SER A 107 -8.25 -6.85 21.52
C SER A 107 -8.33 -7.81 20.34
N GLY A 108 -7.44 -7.67 19.37
CA GLY A 108 -7.51 -8.38 18.09
C GLY A 108 -8.58 -7.82 17.14
N ALA A 109 -8.49 -8.21 15.87
CA ALA A 109 -9.44 -7.79 14.86
C ALA A 109 -10.79 -8.54 15.03
N PRO A 110 -11.93 -7.83 15.01
CA PRO A 110 -13.23 -8.48 14.81
C PRO A 110 -13.23 -9.26 13.49
N VAL A 111 -13.79 -10.48 13.50
CA VAL A 111 -13.78 -11.41 12.34
C VAL A 111 -14.41 -10.80 11.08
N ASP A 112 -15.43 -9.94 11.23
CA ASP A 112 -16.11 -9.31 10.11
C ASP A 112 -15.25 -8.26 9.36
N LEU A 113 -14.13 -7.80 9.94
CA LEU A 113 -13.18 -6.94 9.24
C LEU A 113 -12.51 -7.65 8.04
N ALA A 114 -12.38 -8.98 8.07
CA ALA A 114 -11.84 -9.73 6.95
C ALA A 114 -12.68 -9.58 5.67
N PHE A 115 -13.98 -9.32 5.80
CA PHE A 115 -14.86 -9.11 4.65
C PHE A 115 -14.79 -7.69 4.07
N ASP A 116 -14.20 -6.72 4.78
CA ASP A 116 -14.11 -5.33 4.30
C ASP A 116 -13.26 -5.21 3.04
N ALA A 117 -12.22 -6.03 2.92
CA ALA A 117 -11.42 -6.10 1.69
C ALA A 117 -12.30 -6.45 0.48
N TYR A 118 -13.21 -7.41 0.63
CA TYR A 118 -14.11 -7.83 -0.45
C TYR A 118 -15.26 -6.85 -0.71
N ARG A 119 -15.74 -6.15 0.32
CA ARG A 119 -16.70 -5.04 0.15
C ARG A 119 -16.07 -3.94 -0.71
N ALA A 120 -14.82 -3.58 -0.41
CA ALA A 120 -14.05 -2.62 -1.19
C ALA A 120 -13.76 -3.11 -2.61
N LEU A 121 -13.42 -4.38 -2.80
CA LEU A 121 -13.26 -5.00 -4.11
C LEU A 121 -14.55 -4.91 -4.93
N ASN A 122 -15.69 -5.30 -4.38
CA ASN A 122 -16.99 -5.25 -5.05
C ASN A 122 -17.39 -3.82 -5.43
N PHE A 123 -17.08 -2.83 -4.56
CA PHE A 123 -17.27 -1.42 -4.89
C PHE A 123 -16.40 -1.01 -6.09
N LEU A 124 -15.12 -1.36 -6.10
CA LEU A 124 -14.19 -1.02 -7.19
C LEU A 124 -14.57 -1.66 -8.52
N VAL A 125 -15.05 -2.89 -8.51
CA VAL A 125 -15.51 -3.60 -9.74
C VAL A 125 -16.63 -2.83 -10.45
N GLN A 126 -17.44 -2.09 -9.72
CA GLN A 126 -18.55 -1.29 -10.27
C GLN A 126 -18.10 0.08 -10.79
N GLN A 127 -16.86 0.51 -10.52
CA GLN A 127 -16.39 1.82 -10.95
C GLN A 127 -16.00 1.81 -12.43
N PRO A 128 -16.53 2.73 -13.25
CA PRO A 128 -16.22 2.79 -14.70
C PRO A 128 -14.73 2.98 -15.01
N SER A 129 -13.99 3.62 -14.09
CA SER A 129 -12.55 3.89 -14.21
C SER A 129 -11.66 2.72 -13.77
N VAL A 130 -12.23 1.62 -13.26
CA VAL A 130 -11.47 0.47 -12.75
C VAL A 130 -11.54 -0.70 -13.72
N ASP A 131 -10.39 -1.37 -13.91
CA ASP A 131 -10.34 -2.66 -14.58
C ASP A 131 -10.60 -3.77 -13.54
N PRO A 132 -11.76 -4.43 -13.59
CA PRO A 132 -12.13 -5.43 -12.58
C PRO A 132 -11.25 -6.68 -12.59
N ALA A 133 -10.49 -6.90 -13.66
CA ALA A 133 -9.56 -8.02 -13.77
C ALA A 133 -8.19 -7.74 -13.15
N ARG A 134 -7.94 -6.51 -12.67
CA ARG A 134 -6.62 -6.05 -12.19
C ARG A 134 -6.71 -5.29 -10.87
N ILE A 135 -7.20 -5.97 -9.82
CA ILE A 135 -7.35 -5.38 -8.48
C ILE A 135 -6.51 -6.18 -7.49
N ALA A 136 -5.65 -5.49 -6.73
CA ALA A 136 -4.85 -6.05 -5.63
C ALA A 136 -5.33 -5.58 -4.26
N ALA A 137 -5.00 -6.34 -3.22
CA ALA A 137 -5.10 -5.91 -1.82
C ALA A 137 -3.72 -5.57 -1.27
N LEU A 138 -3.64 -4.54 -0.41
CA LEU A 138 -2.42 -4.15 0.30
C LEU A 138 -2.77 -3.73 1.72
N GLY A 139 -2.12 -4.32 2.73
CA GLY A 139 -2.42 -4.04 4.12
C GLY A 139 -1.21 -4.00 5.03
N PHE A 140 -1.37 -3.39 6.22
CA PHE A 140 -0.30 -3.10 7.17
C PHE A 140 -0.63 -3.69 8.55
N SER A 141 0.29 -4.45 9.14
CA SER A 141 0.10 -5.07 10.46
C SER A 141 -1.20 -5.89 10.49
N GLN A 142 -2.17 -5.56 11.32
CA GLN A 142 -3.50 -6.17 11.29
C GLN A 142 -4.14 -6.11 9.88
N GLY A 143 -4.03 -4.98 9.16
CA GLY A 143 -4.48 -4.89 7.77
C GLY A 143 -3.73 -5.83 6.84
N GLY A 144 -2.46 -6.13 7.12
CA GLY A 144 -1.67 -7.15 6.45
C GLY A 144 -2.23 -8.56 6.69
N TRP A 145 -2.58 -8.88 7.93
CA TRP A 145 -3.28 -10.11 8.27
C TRP A 145 -4.63 -10.24 7.54
N LEU A 146 -5.44 -9.17 7.53
CA LEU A 146 -6.71 -9.13 6.78
C LEU A 146 -6.48 -9.33 5.26
N THR A 147 -5.40 -8.79 4.73
CA THR A 147 -5.01 -9.00 3.34
C THR A 147 -4.69 -10.47 3.07
N LEU A 148 -3.89 -11.12 3.91
CA LEU A 148 -3.58 -12.56 3.78
C LEU A 148 -4.86 -13.40 3.92
N THR A 149 -5.70 -13.14 4.92
CA THR A 149 -7.00 -13.83 5.13
C THR A 149 -7.91 -13.70 3.90
N SER A 150 -7.86 -12.57 3.19
CA SER A 150 -8.69 -12.35 2.00
C SER A 150 -8.22 -13.13 0.77
N VAL A 151 -7.00 -13.65 0.77
CA VAL A 151 -6.43 -14.41 -0.36
C VAL A 151 -6.00 -15.84 -0.01
N GLU A 152 -6.05 -16.21 1.27
CA GLU A 152 -5.94 -17.61 1.67
C GLU A 152 -7.19 -18.36 1.21
N ARG A 153 -7.03 -19.59 0.72
CA ARG A 153 -8.14 -20.48 0.38
C ARG A 153 -8.96 -20.82 1.62
N GLY A 154 -10.12 -20.19 1.76
CA GLY A 154 -10.94 -20.35 2.95
C GLY A 154 -12.31 -19.68 2.80
N VAL A 155 -13.05 -19.61 3.90
CA VAL A 155 -14.45 -19.09 3.91
C VAL A 155 -14.53 -17.68 3.38
N VAL A 156 -13.58 -16.81 3.75
CA VAL A 156 -13.59 -15.38 3.34
C VAL A 156 -13.39 -15.28 1.83
N GLU A 157 -12.37 -15.94 1.30
CA GLU A 157 -12.08 -15.94 -0.14
C GLU A 157 -13.22 -16.59 -0.93
N GLN A 158 -13.71 -17.75 -0.50
CA GLN A 158 -14.75 -18.50 -1.22
C GLN A 158 -16.11 -17.80 -1.23
N SER A 159 -16.41 -16.95 -0.24
CA SER A 159 -17.67 -16.21 -0.15
C SER A 159 -17.83 -15.11 -1.20
N ALA A 160 -16.74 -14.69 -1.86
CA ALA A 160 -16.73 -13.57 -2.78
C ALA A 160 -16.84 -14.02 -4.25
N ALA A 161 -17.69 -13.35 -5.03
CA ALA A 161 -17.82 -13.60 -6.47
C ALA A 161 -16.61 -13.09 -7.27
N HIS A 162 -16.09 -11.94 -6.88
CA HIS A 162 -14.88 -11.35 -7.48
C HIS A 162 -13.67 -11.67 -6.62
N LYS A 163 -12.50 -11.79 -7.25
CA LYS A 163 -11.25 -12.18 -6.57
C LYS A 163 -10.16 -11.13 -6.77
N PHE A 164 -9.34 -10.93 -5.76
CA PHE A 164 -8.09 -10.19 -5.91
C PHE A 164 -7.17 -10.92 -6.90
N ARG A 165 -6.25 -10.19 -7.52
CA ARG A 165 -5.26 -10.72 -8.47
C ARG A 165 -3.84 -10.72 -7.89
N ALA A 166 -3.62 -10.01 -6.80
CA ALA A 166 -2.37 -9.97 -6.06
C ALA A 166 -2.63 -9.47 -4.64
N ALA A 167 -1.70 -9.79 -3.72
CA ALA A 167 -1.75 -9.34 -2.34
C ALA A 167 -0.38 -8.87 -1.86
N VAL A 168 -0.35 -7.78 -1.08
CA VAL A 168 0.85 -7.26 -0.42
C VAL A 168 0.57 -7.08 1.07
N ALA A 169 1.36 -7.70 1.93
CA ALA A 169 1.21 -7.59 3.38
C ALA A 169 2.49 -7.06 4.02
N PHE A 170 2.39 -5.92 4.71
CA PHE A 170 3.47 -5.33 5.49
C PHE A 170 3.39 -5.82 6.92
N TYR A 171 4.47 -6.38 7.42
CA TYR A 171 4.65 -6.88 8.79
C TYR A 171 3.37 -7.49 9.38
N PRO A 172 2.76 -8.46 8.66
CA PRO A 172 1.54 -9.10 9.13
C PRO A 172 1.82 -10.09 10.25
N PRO A 173 0.90 -10.32 11.20
CA PRO A 173 0.86 -11.59 11.92
C PRO A 173 0.73 -12.74 10.92
N CYS A 174 1.64 -13.71 10.99
CA CYS A 174 1.69 -14.84 10.05
C CYS A 174 1.25 -16.19 10.68
N LEU A 175 0.72 -16.12 11.90
CA LEU A 175 0.17 -17.30 12.57
C LEU A 175 -1.19 -17.69 11.97
N ASP A 176 -1.51 -18.96 12.09
CA ASP A 176 -2.79 -19.59 11.76
C ASP A 176 -3.12 -19.74 10.26
N PHE A 177 -2.24 -19.34 9.35
CA PHE A 177 -2.41 -19.61 7.93
C PHE A 177 -1.93 -21.03 7.59
N LYS A 178 -2.84 -21.87 7.08
CA LYS A 178 -2.60 -23.28 6.77
C LYS A 178 -2.92 -23.64 5.32
N ASP A 179 -3.78 -22.86 4.67
CA ASP A 179 -4.20 -23.11 3.30
C ASP A 179 -3.38 -22.29 2.30
N ASP A 180 -3.50 -22.67 1.02
CA ASP A 180 -2.79 -22.02 -0.06
C ASP A 180 -3.24 -20.57 -0.28
N MET A 181 -2.32 -19.70 -0.60
CA MET A 181 -2.67 -18.40 -1.18
C MET A 181 -3.17 -18.59 -2.62
N THR A 182 -4.31 -17.98 -2.93
CA THR A 182 -4.97 -18.13 -4.24
C THR A 182 -4.42 -17.19 -5.31
N VAL A 183 -3.58 -16.22 -4.91
CA VAL A 183 -2.97 -15.22 -5.81
C VAL A 183 -1.50 -14.98 -5.44
N PRO A 184 -0.67 -14.44 -6.36
CA PRO A 184 0.68 -14.00 -6.03
C PRO A 184 0.66 -13.08 -4.81
N THR A 185 1.49 -13.40 -3.82
CA THR A 185 1.50 -12.71 -2.53
C THR A 185 2.91 -12.25 -2.19
N LEU A 186 3.05 -10.99 -1.79
CA LEU A 186 4.29 -10.39 -1.30
C LEU A 186 4.13 -10.06 0.18
N ILE A 187 5.04 -10.58 1.02
CA ILE A 187 5.12 -10.26 2.44
C ILE A 187 6.42 -9.51 2.70
N LEU A 188 6.32 -8.36 3.38
CA LEU A 188 7.41 -7.47 3.72
C LEU A 188 7.45 -7.31 5.24
N THR A 189 8.55 -7.70 5.91
CA THR A 189 8.66 -7.64 7.37
C THR A 189 10.05 -7.20 7.82
N GLY A 190 10.16 -6.73 9.05
CA GLY A 190 11.42 -6.38 9.68
C GLY A 190 12.08 -7.59 10.34
N GLU A 191 13.41 -7.68 10.27
CA GLU A 191 14.18 -8.73 10.94
C GLU A 191 14.05 -8.66 12.47
N LEU A 192 13.96 -7.44 13.01
CA LEU A 192 13.89 -7.15 14.46
C LEU A 192 12.46 -6.88 14.94
N ASP A 193 11.44 -7.22 14.12
CA ASP A 193 10.05 -7.06 14.50
C ASP A 193 9.72 -7.97 15.70
N ASP A 194 9.43 -7.38 16.85
CA ASP A 194 9.09 -8.05 18.10
C ASP A 194 7.57 -8.13 18.35
N TRP A 195 6.77 -7.51 17.47
CA TRP A 195 5.31 -7.57 17.55
C TRP A 195 4.72 -8.67 16.65
N THR A 196 5.21 -8.74 15.42
CA THR A 196 4.85 -9.77 14.43
C THR A 196 6.15 -10.39 13.88
N PRO A 197 6.77 -11.30 14.64
CA PRO A 197 8.13 -11.76 14.36
C PRO A 197 8.28 -12.38 12.96
N ALA A 198 9.33 -11.99 12.24
CA ALA A 198 9.62 -12.48 10.89
C ALA A 198 9.75 -14.02 10.82
N VAL A 199 10.10 -14.66 11.94
CA VAL A 199 10.20 -16.13 12.00
C VAL A 199 8.84 -16.81 11.78
N GLU A 200 7.74 -16.20 12.20
CA GLU A 200 6.39 -16.72 11.96
C GLU A 200 6.05 -16.73 10.46
N CYS A 201 6.36 -15.62 9.77
CA CYS A 201 6.18 -15.54 8.32
C CYS A 201 7.09 -16.52 7.56
N ARG A 202 8.32 -16.74 8.04
CA ARG A 202 9.19 -17.76 7.47
C ARG A 202 8.62 -19.17 7.66
N SER A 203 8.16 -19.51 8.87
CA SER A 203 7.54 -20.80 9.16
C SER A 203 6.28 -21.02 8.32
N MET A 204 5.43 -20.02 8.20
CA MET A 204 4.26 -20.06 7.31
C MET A 204 4.65 -20.31 5.86
N VAL A 205 5.60 -19.56 5.32
CA VAL A 205 6.02 -19.68 3.91
C VAL A 205 6.74 -21.00 3.64
N GLU A 206 7.47 -21.54 4.60
CA GLU A 206 8.20 -22.81 4.47
C GLU A 206 7.35 -24.04 4.83
N GLY A 207 6.15 -23.85 5.34
CA GLY A 207 5.26 -24.95 5.75
C GLY A 207 5.78 -25.72 6.96
N ARG A 208 6.37 -25.03 7.95
CA ARG A 208 6.93 -25.65 9.17
C ARG A 208 5.96 -25.57 10.35
N ASP A 209 6.10 -26.52 11.27
CA ASP A 209 5.57 -26.49 12.64
C ASP A 209 4.04 -26.37 12.74
N ASP A 210 3.28 -27.07 11.90
CA ASP A 210 1.81 -27.03 11.85
C ASP A 210 1.19 -25.64 11.60
N TYR A 211 2.02 -24.60 11.47
CA TYR A 211 1.61 -23.23 11.15
C TYR A 211 1.81 -22.87 9.68
N GLY A 212 2.33 -23.81 8.90
CA GLY A 212 2.68 -23.56 7.53
C GLY A 212 1.55 -23.85 6.58
N ILE A 213 1.58 -23.13 5.46
CA ILE A 213 0.76 -23.41 4.30
C ILE A 213 1.04 -24.82 3.82
N SER A 214 -0.01 -25.61 3.64
CA SER A 214 0.12 -26.98 3.10
C SER A 214 0.80 -26.92 1.74
N ARG A 215 1.99 -27.52 1.64
CA ARG A 215 2.77 -27.55 0.41
C ARG A 215 2.75 -28.94 -0.18
N ARG A 216 1.71 -29.21 -0.92
CA ARG A 216 1.82 -30.25 -1.95
C ARG A 216 2.57 -29.65 -3.12
N SER A 217 3.58 -30.36 -3.62
CA SER A 217 4.34 -29.91 -4.78
C SER A 217 3.39 -29.61 -5.95
N GLY A 218 3.34 -28.36 -6.41
CA GLY A 218 2.46 -27.91 -7.48
C GLY A 218 1.15 -27.25 -7.04
N ASP A 219 0.85 -27.21 -5.73
CA ASP A 219 -0.32 -26.53 -5.20
C ASP A 219 0.01 -25.10 -4.80
N GLY A 220 -0.95 -24.18 -4.99
CA GLY A 220 -0.88 -22.78 -4.58
C GLY A 220 -0.05 -21.87 -5.48
N VAL A 221 -0.17 -20.59 -5.21
CA VAL A 221 0.54 -19.52 -5.93
C VAL A 221 1.75 -19.07 -5.11
N PRO A 222 2.89 -18.72 -5.75
CA PRO A 222 4.11 -18.35 -5.04
C PRO A 222 3.92 -17.19 -4.06
N ILE A 223 4.46 -17.37 -2.84
CA ILE A 223 4.61 -16.32 -1.85
C ILE A 223 6.06 -15.85 -1.85
N ARG A 224 6.26 -14.56 -2.01
CA ARG A 224 7.55 -13.91 -1.85
C ARG A 224 7.62 -13.25 -0.48
N LEU A 225 8.53 -13.70 0.37
CA LEU A 225 8.84 -13.09 1.65
C LEU A 225 10.13 -12.28 1.54
N ILE A 226 10.09 -11.02 1.95
CA ILE A 226 11.27 -10.16 2.09
C ILE A 226 11.38 -9.74 3.55
N VAL A 227 12.54 -10.02 4.14
CA VAL A 227 12.88 -9.64 5.52
C VAL A 227 13.95 -8.57 5.46
N TYR A 228 13.64 -7.35 5.90
CA TYR A 228 14.55 -6.22 5.90
C TYR A 228 15.44 -6.26 7.13
N SER A 229 16.76 -6.31 6.92
CA SER A 229 17.72 -6.39 8.02
C SER A 229 17.71 -5.12 8.86
N GLY A 230 17.77 -5.28 10.19
CA GLY A 230 17.77 -4.18 11.16
C GLY A 230 16.49 -3.35 11.21
N ALA A 231 15.39 -3.82 10.59
CA ALA A 231 14.11 -3.15 10.62
C ALA A 231 13.19 -3.73 11.71
N TYR A 232 12.43 -2.87 12.37
CA TYR A 232 11.42 -3.20 13.37
C TYR A 232 10.01 -3.17 12.79
N HIS A 233 8.99 -3.39 13.64
CA HIS A 233 7.58 -3.22 13.25
C HIS A 233 7.32 -1.79 12.77
N ALA A 234 6.48 -1.62 11.75
CA ALA A 234 6.14 -0.31 11.18
C ALA A 234 7.37 0.50 10.66
N PHE A 235 8.42 -0.19 10.21
CA PHE A 235 9.68 0.39 9.72
C PHE A 235 9.53 1.47 8.65
N ASP A 236 8.42 1.50 7.96
CA ASP A 236 8.11 2.44 6.88
C ASP A 236 7.43 3.73 7.38
N ILE A 237 7.10 3.84 8.68
CA ILE A 237 6.46 5.03 9.26
C ILE A 237 7.53 5.96 9.83
N PRO A 238 7.72 7.18 9.27
CA PRO A 238 8.65 8.14 9.84
C PRO A 238 8.30 8.50 11.28
N THR A 239 9.22 8.22 12.18
CA THR A 239 9.17 8.58 13.60
C THR A 239 10.37 9.43 13.93
N PRO A 240 10.33 10.33 14.95
CA PRO A 240 11.47 11.14 15.37
C PRO A 240 12.55 10.31 16.08
N GLY A 241 12.37 9.03 16.28
CA GLY A 241 13.26 8.07 16.92
C GLY A 241 12.51 6.79 17.24
N ALA A 242 13.14 5.93 18.05
CA ALA A 242 12.50 4.72 18.55
C ALA A 242 11.34 5.06 19.49
N LEU A 243 10.25 4.30 19.38
CA LEU A 243 9.06 4.41 20.22
C LEU A 243 8.77 3.05 20.86
N ASP A 244 8.35 3.06 22.13
CA ASP A 244 7.64 1.93 22.72
C ASP A 244 6.12 2.13 22.47
N TYR A 245 5.47 1.15 21.86
CA TYR A 245 4.06 1.18 21.57
C TYR A 245 3.43 -0.17 21.95
N PHE A 246 2.65 -0.19 23.01
CA PHE A 246 2.10 -1.41 23.62
C PHE A 246 3.15 -2.44 24.02
N GLY A 247 4.36 -2.00 24.44
CA GLY A 247 5.46 -2.87 24.84
C GLY A 247 6.30 -3.42 23.65
N HIS A 248 6.10 -2.91 22.46
CA HIS A 248 6.84 -3.29 21.26
C HIS A 248 7.68 -2.12 20.73
N HIS A 249 8.85 -2.44 20.20
CA HIS A 249 9.77 -1.46 19.65
C HIS A 249 9.36 -1.09 18.21
N LEU A 250 9.10 0.19 17.98
CA LEU A 250 8.85 0.76 16.66
C LEU A 250 9.92 1.77 16.31
N GLU A 251 10.52 1.63 15.15
CA GLU A 251 11.55 2.56 14.69
C GLU A 251 11.53 2.67 13.16
N PHE A 252 11.62 3.90 12.65
CA PHE A 252 11.73 4.15 11.23
C PHE A 252 13.07 3.69 10.69
N ASN A 253 13.05 2.80 9.69
CA ASN A 253 14.24 2.40 8.97
C ASN A 253 14.16 2.91 7.53
N ARG A 254 14.91 3.97 7.23
CA ARG A 254 14.89 4.61 5.92
C ARG A 254 15.23 3.64 4.79
N GLN A 255 16.25 2.81 4.95
CA GLN A 255 16.67 1.87 3.92
C GLN A 255 15.57 0.84 3.61
N ALA A 256 15.00 0.24 4.64
CA ALA A 256 13.88 -0.71 4.50
C ALA A 256 12.64 -0.03 3.89
N ALA A 257 12.33 1.19 4.32
CA ALA A 257 11.22 1.96 3.78
C ALA A 257 11.39 2.26 2.28
N ASP A 258 12.57 2.73 1.86
CA ASP A 258 12.86 3.04 0.46
C ASP A 258 12.85 1.76 -0.40
N GLN A 259 13.47 0.67 0.07
CA GLN A 259 13.45 -0.62 -0.61
C GLN A 259 12.02 -1.19 -0.74
N SER A 260 11.20 -1.08 0.31
CA SER A 260 9.82 -1.56 0.28
C SER A 260 8.96 -0.85 -0.76
N ILE A 261 9.23 0.42 -1.03
CA ILE A 261 8.55 1.18 -2.09
C ILE A 261 8.83 0.57 -3.46
N ASP A 262 10.09 0.27 -3.75
CA ASP A 262 10.49 -0.34 -5.02
C ASP A 262 9.99 -1.78 -5.14
N ASP A 263 10.05 -2.57 -4.06
CA ASP A 263 9.54 -3.95 -4.04
C ASP A 263 8.02 -4.00 -4.32
N VAL A 264 7.25 -3.13 -3.69
CA VAL A 264 5.79 -3.03 -3.93
C VAL A 264 5.50 -2.59 -5.36
N ARG A 265 6.19 -1.54 -5.84
CA ARG A 265 5.99 -1.03 -7.20
C ARG A 265 6.26 -2.10 -8.25
N ASN A 266 7.39 -2.79 -8.12
CA ASN A 266 7.78 -3.85 -9.05
C ASN A 266 6.81 -5.04 -8.98
N PHE A 267 6.35 -5.42 -7.78
CA PHE A 267 5.40 -6.50 -7.60
C PHE A 267 4.03 -6.18 -8.20
N LEU A 268 3.47 -5.00 -7.94
CA LEU A 268 2.20 -4.57 -8.50
C LEU A 268 2.28 -4.50 -10.04
N TYR A 269 3.39 -3.98 -10.57
CA TYR A 269 3.61 -3.93 -12.01
C TYR A 269 3.63 -5.32 -12.64
N ALA A 270 4.34 -6.26 -12.02
CA ALA A 270 4.47 -7.64 -12.51
C ALA A 270 3.15 -8.44 -12.43
N THR A 271 2.26 -8.11 -11.49
CA THR A 271 1.05 -8.90 -11.21
C THR A 271 -0.23 -8.33 -11.83
N ILE A 272 -0.45 -7.03 -11.67
CA ILE A 272 -1.66 -6.36 -12.16
C ILE A 272 -1.35 -5.30 -13.23
N GLY A 273 -0.07 -5.08 -13.56
CA GLY A 273 0.39 -4.10 -14.55
C GLY A 273 0.06 -2.66 -14.16
N ALA A 274 0.69 -1.70 -14.82
CA ALA A 274 0.23 -0.32 -14.83
C ALA A 274 -0.49 -0.05 -16.16
N LYS A 275 -1.25 1.04 -16.27
CA LYS A 275 -1.71 1.52 -17.57
C LYS A 275 -0.47 2.00 -18.33
N GLU A 276 -0.24 1.46 -19.52
CA GLU A 276 0.77 2.05 -20.41
C GLU A 276 0.35 3.50 -20.70
N PRO A 277 1.28 4.46 -20.64
CA PRO A 277 0.98 5.81 -21.11
C PRO A 277 0.52 5.71 -22.55
N VAL A 278 -0.63 6.34 -22.86
CA VAL A 278 -1.12 6.44 -24.23
C VAL A 278 0.00 7.12 -25.02
N LYS A 279 0.67 6.38 -25.91
CA LYS A 279 1.58 6.98 -26.87
C LYS A 279 0.74 7.93 -27.73
N GLU A 280 0.87 9.23 -27.46
CA GLU A 280 0.35 10.24 -28.37
C GLU A 280 0.84 9.89 -29.78
N GLN A 281 -0.05 9.46 -30.64
CA GLN A 281 0.26 9.33 -32.04
C GLN A 281 0.45 10.77 -32.56
N ILE A 282 1.72 11.17 -32.64
CA ILE A 282 2.11 12.38 -33.35
C ILE A 282 1.68 12.15 -34.80
N LYS A 283 0.60 12.83 -35.21
CA LYS A 283 0.16 12.91 -36.61
C LYS A 283 0.96 13.98 -37.34
#